data_9dd4839a0aa9a364b4e947723dbe7472
#
_entry.id   9dd4839a0aa9a364b4e947723dbe7472
#
_cell.length_a   1.000
_cell.length_b   1.000
_cell.length_c   1.000
_cell.angle_alpha   90.00
_cell.angle_beta   90.00
_cell.angle_gamma   90.00
#
_symmetry.space_group_name_H-M   'P 1'
#
loop_
_entity.id
_entity.type
_entity.pdbx_description
1 polymer ?
#
loop_
_entity_poly.entity_id
_entity_poly.type
_entity_poly.pdbx_seq_one_letter_code
_entity_poly.pdbx_strand_id
1 'polypeptide(L)'
;MKLLICRTIIIYLCVLFAMRLMGKRQLGELQPEELVSTILISNLASISIESEEVPITSSLIPLFLIAALELLGSVLSFRSQKFFPFLSGRPKTVILDGQIDQKALRMLRLTTADLMEALRGKNIFDPREVSYAVIETNGTLSAALRPEKEPARLADLQLKVTHTNATIPFVLDGQVLEDNLRWCGKDRAWLERTAQANTLLPEEILLLIGNETEDYFLLKKENRRAGGSH
;
A
#
# COMPACT_ATOMS: atom_id res chain seq x y z
N MET A 1 11.97 -32.34 16.62
CA MET A 1 10.61 -31.93 16.20
C MET A 1 10.02 -30.81 17.08
N LYS A 2 9.83 -31.00 18.43
CA LYS A 2 9.29 -29.92 19.29
C LYS A 2 10.17 -28.68 19.30
N LEU A 3 11.50 -28.85 19.37
CA LEU A 3 12.46 -27.75 19.33
C LEU A 3 12.38 -26.99 18.01
N LEU A 4 12.30 -27.67 16.87
CA LEU A 4 12.15 -27.05 15.54
C LEU A 4 10.88 -26.21 15.45
N ILE A 5 9.74 -26.72 15.94
CA ILE A 5 8.48 -25.98 15.95
C ILE A 5 8.60 -24.70 16.80
N CYS A 6 9.16 -24.81 18.01
CA CYS A 6 9.36 -23.64 18.86
C CYS A 6 10.28 -22.58 18.20
N ARG A 7 11.40 -23.04 17.58
CA ARG A 7 12.33 -22.15 16.86
C ARG A 7 11.62 -21.42 15.72
N THR A 8 10.89 -22.17 14.89
CA THR A 8 10.16 -21.59 13.75
C THR A 8 9.17 -20.52 14.21
N ILE A 9 8.41 -20.80 15.29
CA ILE A 9 7.44 -19.82 15.83
C ILE A 9 8.18 -18.56 16.32
N ILE A 10 9.28 -18.71 17.08
CA ILE A 10 10.05 -17.58 17.60
C ILE A 10 10.60 -16.73 16.44
N ILE A 11 11.24 -17.37 15.46
CA ILE A 11 11.82 -16.68 14.31
C ILE A 11 10.73 -15.97 13.51
N TYR A 12 9.60 -16.64 13.26
CA TYR A 12 8.46 -16.05 12.55
C TYR A 12 7.94 -14.78 13.25
N LEU A 13 7.76 -14.84 14.57
CA LEU A 13 7.32 -13.67 15.35
C LEU A 13 8.37 -12.53 15.34
N CYS A 14 9.65 -12.87 15.40
CA CYS A 14 10.73 -11.88 15.32
C CYS A 14 10.79 -11.22 13.93
N VAL A 15 10.64 -11.99 12.86
CA VAL A 15 10.57 -11.46 11.48
C VAL A 15 9.34 -10.54 11.33
N LEU A 16 8.16 -10.96 11.77
CA LEU A 16 6.95 -10.13 11.74
C LEU A 16 7.15 -8.82 12.51
N PHE A 17 7.79 -8.89 13.68
CA PHE A 17 8.07 -7.71 14.49
C PHE A 17 9.07 -6.78 13.80
N ALA A 18 10.16 -7.31 13.23
CA ALA A 18 11.13 -6.54 12.47
C ALA A 18 10.49 -5.85 11.25
N MET A 19 9.69 -6.60 10.45
CA MET A 19 8.95 -6.05 9.31
C MET A 19 7.98 -4.95 9.74
N ARG A 20 7.33 -5.10 10.90
CA ARG A 20 6.43 -4.08 11.43
C ARG A 20 7.16 -2.81 11.86
N LEU A 21 8.38 -2.94 12.41
CA LEU A 21 9.24 -1.80 12.76
C LEU A 21 9.70 -1.02 11.52
N MET A 22 10.00 -1.72 10.42
CA MET A 22 10.41 -1.10 9.14
C MET A 22 9.29 -0.29 8.48
N GLY A 23 8.03 -0.51 8.88
CA GLY A 23 6.89 0.34 8.51
C GLY A 23 6.01 -0.22 7.39
N LYS A 24 4.94 0.55 7.02
CA LYS A 24 3.92 0.11 6.04
C LYS A 24 4.33 0.32 4.57
N ARG A 25 5.48 0.88 4.30
CA ARG A 25 5.95 1.18 2.93
C ARG A 25 6.12 -0.10 2.09
N GLN A 26 6.43 -1.21 2.74
CA GLN A 26 6.75 -2.49 2.09
C GLN A 26 5.57 -3.20 1.41
N LEU A 27 4.32 -2.75 1.59
CA LEU A 27 3.14 -3.46 1.11
C LEU A 27 2.64 -3.00 -0.28
N GLY A 28 3.22 -1.93 -0.84
CA GLY A 28 2.80 -1.39 -2.13
C GLY A 28 3.83 -1.64 -3.24
N GLU A 29 4.85 -0.79 -3.28
CA GLU A 29 5.91 -0.85 -4.28
C GLU A 29 7.26 -0.82 -3.54
N LEU A 30 7.93 -1.98 -3.47
CA LEU A 30 9.22 -2.12 -2.82
C LEU A 30 10.28 -1.27 -3.53
N GLN A 31 11.01 -0.47 -2.78
CA GLN A 31 12.22 0.16 -3.28
C GLN A 31 13.35 -0.89 -3.37
N PRO A 32 14.34 -0.72 -4.26
CA PRO A 32 15.42 -1.70 -4.41
C PRO A 32 16.15 -2.04 -3.10
N GLU A 33 16.39 -1.06 -2.24
CA GLU A 33 17.00 -1.26 -0.92
C GLU A 33 16.13 -2.10 0.03
N GLU A 34 14.82 -1.88 0.02
CA GLU A 34 13.87 -2.65 0.85
C GLU A 34 13.80 -4.12 0.40
N LEU A 35 13.91 -4.37 -0.91
CA LEU A 35 13.98 -5.71 -1.46
C LEU A 35 15.23 -6.45 -0.97
N VAL A 36 16.39 -5.80 -0.98
CA VAL A 36 17.65 -6.37 -0.48
C VAL A 36 17.52 -6.75 0.98
N SER A 37 17.00 -5.85 1.82
CA SER A 37 16.80 -6.11 3.26
C SER A 37 15.83 -7.26 3.49
N THR A 38 14.75 -7.34 2.72
CA THR A 38 13.77 -8.43 2.82
C THR A 38 14.39 -9.78 2.47
N ILE A 39 15.19 -9.85 1.40
CA ILE A 39 15.89 -11.07 1.00
C ILE A 39 16.90 -11.50 2.08
N LEU A 40 17.68 -10.55 2.63
CA LEU A 40 18.65 -10.84 3.68
C LEU A 40 17.97 -11.37 4.96
N ILE A 41 16.87 -10.74 5.39
CA ILE A 41 16.09 -11.18 6.55
C ILE A 41 15.55 -12.59 6.33
N SER A 42 15.02 -12.88 5.14
CA SER A 42 14.51 -14.22 4.79
C SER A 42 15.60 -15.28 4.87
N ASN A 43 16.78 -15.02 4.30
CA ASN A 43 17.91 -15.95 4.35
C ASN A 43 18.40 -16.19 5.79
N LEU A 44 18.50 -15.13 6.61
CA LEU A 44 18.90 -15.24 8.02
C LEU A 44 17.89 -16.07 8.83
N ALA A 45 16.60 -15.92 8.56
CA ALA A 45 15.56 -16.73 9.18
C ALA A 45 15.70 -18.22 8.83
N SER A 46 15.94 -18.54 7.54
CA SER A 46 16.08 -19.92 7.07
C SER A 46 17.24 -20.66 7.73
N ILE A 47 18.41 -20.01 7.87
CA ILE A 47 19.59 -20.63 8.47
C ILE A 47 19.29 -21.21 9.87
N SER A 48 18.61 -20.45 10.71
CA SER A 48 18.28 -20.92 12.07
C SER A 48 17.14 -21.93 12.11
N ILE A 49 16.31 -22.01 11.10
CA ILE A 49 15.25 -23.03 11.01
C ILE A 49 15.84 -24.36 10.55
N GLU A 50 16.73 -24.34 9.55
CA GLU A 50 17.28 -25.53 8.91
C GLU A 50 18.31 -26.24 9.78
N SER A 51 19.10 -25.53 10.58
CA SER A 51 20.17 -26.10 11.38
C SER A 51 19.91 -25.98 12.88
N GLU A 52 19.72 -27.12 13.56
CA GLU A 52 19.56 -27.16 15.03
C GLU A 52 20.87 -26.81 15.79
N GLU A 53 22.02 -26.98 15.13
CA GLU A 53 23.34 -26.67 15.72
C GLU A 53 23.64 -25.18 15.82
N VAL A 54 23.02 -24.38 14.94
CA VAL A 54 23.20 -22.94 14.92
C VAL A 54 22.33 -22.29 16.00
N PRO A 55 22.91 -21.49 16.94
CA PRO A 55 22.11 -20.76 17.91
C PRO A 55 21.13 -19.79 17.25
N ILE A 56 19.90 -19.69 17.76
CA ILE A 56 18.88 -18.75 17.26
C ILE A 56 19.42 -17.30 17.23
N THR A 57 20.25 -16.92 18.21
CA THR A 57 20.85 -15.61 18.31
C THR A 57 21.72 -15.24 17.11
N SER A 58 22.33 -16.22 16.43
CA SER A 58 23.15 -16.01 15.23
C SER A 58 22.36 -15.46 14.05
N SER A 59 21.07 -15.69 14.00
CA SER A 59 20.17 -15.11 12.98
C SER A 59 19.40 -13.90 13.51
N LEU A 60 19.01 -13.89 14.78
CA LEU A 60 18.22 -12.79 15.34
C LEU A 60 19.03 -11.49 15.45
N ILE A 61 20.32 -11.56 15.87
CA ILE A 61 21.16 -10.38 15.99
C ILE A 61 21.31 -9.65 14.65
N PRO A 62 21.77 -10.31 13.56
CA PRO A 62 21.89 -9.62 12.27
C PRO A 62 20.53 -9.24 11.68
N LEU A 63 19.45 -10.00 11.93
CA LEU A 63 18.10 -9.64 11.52
C LEU A 63 17.67 -8.29 12.11
N PHE A 64 17.78 -8.12 13.43
CA PHE A 64 17.44 -6.85 14.07
C PHE A 64 18.42 -5.73 13.72
N LEU A 65 19.67 -6.04 13.44
CA LEU A 65 20.63 -5.06 12.94
C LEU A 65 20.22 -4.52 11.56
N ILE A 66 19.77 -5.39 10.63
CA ILE A 66 19.27 -4.95 9.33
C ILE A 66 18.01 -4.08 9.51
N ALA A 67 17.06 -4.51 10.34
CA ALA A 67 15.88 -3.72 10.63
C ALA A 67 16.23 -2.34 11.23
N ALA A 68 17.21 -2.28 12.11
CA ALA A 68 17.70 -1.03 12.69
C ALA A 68 18.40 -0.13 11.65
N LEU A 69 19.18 -0.70 10.74
CA LEU A 69 19.82 0.04 9.65
C LEU A 69 18.79 0.63 8.68
N GLU A 70 17.74 -0.13 8.33
CA GLU A 70 16.62 0.36 7.54
C GLU A 70 15.90 1.54 8.22
N LEU A 71 15.60 1.38 9.51
CA LEU A 71 14.97 2.45 10.29
C LEU A 71 15.86 3.70 10.33
N LEU A 72 17.17 3.53 10.57
CA LEU A 72 18.13 4.63 10.54
C LEU A 72 18.22 5.28 9.16
N GLY A 73 18.26 4.49 8.09
CA GLY A 73 18.26 4.97 6.71
C GLY A 73 17.01 5.81 6.42
N SER A 74 15.84 5.34 6.84
CA SER A 74 14.57 6.05 6.72
C SER A 74 14.58 7.38 7.47
N VAL A 75 15.04 7.39 8.73
CA VAL A 75 15.15 8.62 9.55
C VAL A 75 16.17 9.60 8.95
N LEU A 76 17.30 9.11 8.46
CA LEU A 76 18.30 9.94 7.81
C LEU A 76 17.79 10.55 6.50
N SER A 77 17.07 9.75 5.71
CA SER A 77 16.44 10.22 4.46
C SER A 77 15.40 11.30 4.73
N PHE A 78 14.62 11.17 5.80
CA PHE A 78 13.66 12.19 6.22
C PHE A 78 14.35 13.49 6.68
N ARG A 79 15.49 13.36 7.37
CA ARG A 79 16.21 14.52 7.93
C ARG A 79 17.17 15.20 6.95
N SER A 80 17.61 14.50 5.91
CA SER A 80 18.61 15.00 4.95
C SER A 80 18.17 14.77 3.50
N GLN A 81 17.80 15.84 2.80
CA GLN A 81 17.47 15.82 1.38
C GLN A 81 18.61 15.36 0.47
N LYS A 82 19.85 15.31 0.97
CA LYS A 82 21.02 14.84 0.22
C LYS A 82 21.22 13.33 0.35
N PHE A 83 20.77 12.74 1.45
CA PHE A 83 20.96 11.33 1.74
C PHE A 83 19.97 10.44 0.95
N PHE A 84 18.72 10.88 0.84
CA PHE A 84 17.69 10.15 0.10
C PHE A 84 18.08 9.80 -1.35
N PRO A 85 18.60 10.74 -2.17
CA PRO A 85 19.02 10.43 -3.54
C PRO A 85 20.20 9.49 -3.65
N PHE A 86 21.01 9.38 -2.61
CA PHE A 86 22.13 8.44 -2.58
C PHE A 86 21.67 7.00 -2.38
N LEU A 87 20.65 6.79 -1.55
CA LEU A 87 20.11 5.47 -1.23
C LEU A 87 19.11 4.99 -2.30
N SER A 88 18.09 5.79 -2.58
CA SER A 88 16.96 5.40 -3.42
C SER A 88 17.04 5.95 -4.86
N GLY A 89 18.09 6.72 -5.20
CA GLY A 89 18.19 7.38 -6.50
C GLY A 89 17.30 8.63 -6.62
N ARG A 90 17.09 9.07 -7.85
CA ARG A 90 16.21 10.22 -8.17
C ARG A 90 15.27 9.85 -9.31
N PRO A 91 14.00 10.27 -9.25
CA PRO A 91 13.12 10.18 -10.41
C PRO A 91 13.74 10.87 -11.62
N LYS A 92 13.56 10.31 -12.79
CA LYS A 92 14.14 10.84 -14.03
C LYS A 92 13.09 11.07 -15.09
N THR A 93 12.97 12.32 -15.54
CA THR A 93 12.08 12.67 -16.66
C THR A 93 12.56 11.98 -17.94
N VAL A 94 11.65 11.31 -18.63
CA VAL A 94 11.90 10.58 -19.89
C VAL A 94 11.08 11.10 -21.05
N ILE A 95 9.96 11.79 -20.78
CA ILE A 95 9.18 12.51 -21.80
C ILE A 95 8.87 13.91 -21.25
N LEU A 96 9.03 14.92 -22.11
CA LEU A 96 8.59 16.28 -21.87
C LEU A 96 7.95 16.82 -23.15
N ASP A 97 6.70 17.30 -23.06
CA ASP A 97 5.91 17.83 -24.18
C ASP A 97 5.87 16.90 -25.40
N GLY A 98 5.69 15.59 -25.15
CA GLY A 98 5.65 14.57 -26.20
C GLY A 98 7.02 14.21 -26.80
N GLN A 99 8.10 14.81 -26.31
CA GLN A 99 9.45 14.53 -26.79
C GLN A 99 10.16 13.57 -25.83
N ILE A 100 10.69 12.48 -26.37
CA ILE A 100 11.42 11.47 -25.61
C ILE A 100 12.86 11.93 -25.39
N ASP A 101 13.30 12.00 -24.12
CA ASP A 101 14.69 12.27 -23.76
C ASP A 101 15.55 10.99 -23.91
N GLN A 102 16.18 10.86 -25.05
CA GLN A 102 17.07 9.73 -25.37
C GLN A 102 18.30 9.64 -24.42
N LYS A 103 18.75 10.78 -23.84
CA LYS A 103 19.86 10.77 -22.89
C LYS A 103 19.41 10.18 -21.55
N ALA A 104 18.21 10.55 -21.11
CA ALA A 104 17.60 9.99 -19.92
C ALA A 104 17.40 8.47 -20.04
N LEU A 105 16.85 8.00 -21.17
CA LEU A 105 16.68 6.56 -21.42
C LEU A 105 18.01 5.81 -21.36
N ARG A 106 19.05 6.35 -22.02
CA ARG A 106 20.40 5.73 -21.96
C ARG A 106 20.99 5.68 -20.56
N MET A 107 20.81 6.74 -19.74
CA MET A 107 21.26 6.76 -18.35
C MET A 107 20.54 5.72 -17.49
N LEU A 108 19.26 5.51 -17.75
CA LEU A 108 18.44 4.51 -17.07
C LEU A 108 18.61 3.09 -17.64
N ARG A 109 19.36 2.94 -18.75
CA ARG A 109 19.50 1.67 -19.50
C ARG A 109 18.18 1.11 -20.00
N LEU A 110 17.23 1.99 -20.30
CA LEU A 110 15.94 1.66 -20.88
C LEU A 110 15.97 1.80 -22.39
N THR A 111 15.35 0.87 -23.09
CA THR A 111 15.10 0.95 -24.51
C THR A 111 13.81 1.75 -24.78
N THR A 112 13.62 2.17 -26.03
CA THR A 112 12.33 2.75 -26.45
C THR A 112 11.20 1.73 -26.37
N ALA A 113 11.50 0.43 -26.52
CA ALA A 113 10.51 -0.63 -26.37
C ALA A 113 10.02 -0.72 -24.91
N ASP A 114 10.92 -0.67 -23.93
CA ASP A 114 10.58 -0.66 -22.50
C ASP A 114 9.72 0.56 -22.15
N LEU A 115 10.07 1.74 -22.67
CA LEU A 115 9.27 2.95 -22.48
C LEU A 115 7.86 2.80 -23.06
N MET A 116 7.74 2.27 -24.27
CA MET A 116 6.43 2.05 -24.91
C MET A 116 5.60 0.99 -24.17
N GLU A 117 6.24 -0.03 -23.60
CA GLU A 117 5.57 -1.02 -22.76
C GLU A 117 5.05 -0.38 -21.46
N ALA A 118 5.87 0.41 -20.79
CA ALA A 118 5.49 1.13 -19.57
C ALA A 118 4.33 2.12 -19.82
N LEU A 119 4.32 2.82 -20.96
CA LEU A 119 3.22 3.70 -21.39
C LEU A 119 1.93 2.91 -21.63
N ARG A 120 1.99 1.76 -22.34
CA ARG A 120 0.81 0.90 -22.54
C ARG A 120 0.26 0.37 -21.22
N GLY A 121 1.11 0.09 -20.24
CA GLY A 121 0.68 -0.25 -18.87
C GLY A 121 -0.12 0.85 -18.17
N LYS A 122 -0.05 2.09 -18.67
CA LYS A 122 -0.86 3.24 -18.24
C LYS A 122 -1.99 3.59 -19.20
N ASN A 123 -2.32 2.70 -20.15
CA ASN A 123 -3.29 2.93 -21.23
C ASN A 123 -2.93 4.10 -22.17
N ILE A 124 -1.64 4.41 -22.32
CA ILE A 124 -1.13 5.44 -23.22
C ILE A 124 -0.45 4.75 -24.40
N PHE A 125 -0.96 4.93 -25.61
CA PHE A 125 -0.46 4.27 -26.82
C PHE A 125 0.38 5.22 -27.71
N ASP A 126 0.22 6.51 -27.55
CA ASP A 126 0.96 7.53 -28.30
C ASP A 126 1.76 8.43 -27.34
N PRO A 127 3.10 8.41 -27.38
CA PRO A 127 3.92 9.25 -26.51
C PRO A 127 3.74 10.75 -26.76
N ARG A 128 3.20 11.15 -27.92
CA ARG A 128 2.92 12.56 -28.25
C ARG A 128 1.76 13.13 -27.41
N GLU A 129 0.91 12.25 -26.86
CA GLU A 129 -0.19 12.65 -25.98
C GLU A 129 0.28 12.95 -24.53
N VAL A 130 1.54 12.63 -24.23
CA VAL A 130 2.13 12.83 -22.91
C VAL A 130 2.72 14.22 -22.79
N SER A 131 2.31 14.99 -21.80
CA SER A 131 2.95 16.26 -21.44
C SER A 131 4.23 16.04 -20.64
N TYR A 132 4.19 15.08 -19.70
CA TYR A 132 5.29 14.81 -18.80
C TYR A 132 5.28 13.34 -18.36
N ALA A 133 6.43 12.68 -18.46
CA ALA A 133 6.60 11.33 -17.92
C ALA A 133 7.94 11.17 -17.20
N VAL A 134 7.89 10.45 -16.09
CA VAL A 134 9.01 10.22 -15.17
C VAL A 134 9.12 8.73 -14.86
N ILE A 135 10.33 8.22 -14.88
CA ILE A 135 10.65 6.94 -14.26
C ILE A 135 10.95 7.22 -12.77
N GLU A 136 10.16 6.65 -11.91
CA GLU A 136 10.29 6.75 -10.46
C GLU A 136 11.49 5.94 -9.93
N THR A 137 11.83 6.12 -8.67
CA THR A 137 12.95 5.42 -8.03
C THR A 137 12.75 3.90 -7.93
N ASN A 138 11.50 3.45 -7.88
CA ASN A 138 11.13 2.03 -7.90
C ASN A 138 11.06 1.44 -9.33
N GLY A 139 11.35 2.25 -10.36
CA GLY A 139 11.33 1.84 -11.77
C GLY A 139 9.96 1.94 -12.45
N THR A 140 8.91 2.37 -11.74
CA THR A 140 7.59 2.56 -12.37
C THR A 140 7.54 3.85 -13.18
N LEU A 141 6.65 3.88 -14.19
CA LEU A 141 6.40 5.09 -14.99
C LEU A 141 5.21 5.87 -14.40
N SER A 142 5.44 7.14 -14.09
CA SER A 142 4.40 8.14 -13.85
C SER A 142 4.26 9.02 -15.09
N ALA A 143 3.04 9.19 -15.58
CA ALA A 143 2.80 9.99 -16.79
C ALA A 143 1.57 10.88 -16.62
N ALA A 144 1.67 12.12 -17.12
CA ALA A 144 0.58 13.06 -17.27
C ALA A 144 0.31 13.28 -18.76
N LEU A 145 -0.96 13.20 -19.14
CA LEU A 145 -1.38 13.51 -20.51
C LEU A 145 -1.37 15.01 -20.75
N ARG A 146 -1.41 15.41 -22.01
CA ARG A 146 -1.68 16.80 -22.40
C ARG A 146 -3.11 17.15 -22.03
N PRO A 147 -3.39 18.40 -21.63
CA PRO A 147 -4.74 18.81 -21.20
C PRO A 147 -5.85 18.44 -22.17
N GLU A 148 -5.58 18.56 -23.49
CA GLU A 148 -6.53 18.21 -24.55
C GLU A 148 -6.75 16.69 -24.74
N LYS A 149 -5.94 15.87 -24.07
CA LYS A 149 -6.01 14.41 -24.09
C LYS A 149 -6.42 13.81 -22.74
N GLU A 150 -6.55 14.65 -21.72
CA GLU A 150 -7.11 14.22 -20.45
C GLU A 150 -8.62 13.91 -20.58
N PRO A 151 -9.13 12.93 -19.82
CA PRO A 151 -10.56 12.74 -19.71
C PRO A 151 -11.25 14.03 -19.23
N ALA A 152 -12.38 14.39 -19.86
CA ALA A 152 -13.15 15.57 -19.46
C ALA A 152 -13.56 15.47 -17.98
N ARG A 153 -13.26 16.49 -17.21
CA ARG A 153 -13.69 16.61 -15.81
C ARG A 153 -15.07 17.23 -15.76
N LEU A 154 -15.81 16.97 -14.70
CA LEU A 154 -17.13 17.57 -14.52
C LEU A 154 -17.09 19.12 -14.52
N ALA A 155 -15.99 19.69 -14.05
CA ALA A 155 -15.76 21.14 -14.11
C ALA A 155 -15.66 21.66 -15.55
N ASP A 156 -15.04 20.91 -16.45
CA ASP A 156 -14.88 21.29 -17.87
C ASP A 156 -16.25 21.32 -18.59
N LEU A 157 -17.17 20.49 -18.13
CA LEU A 157 -18.53 20.42 -18.64
C LEU A 157 -19.49 21.43 -17.96
N GLN A 158 -18.99 22.26 -17.03
CA GLN A 158 -19.75 23.22 -16.23
C GLN A 158 -20.96 22.59 -15.50
N LEU A 159 -20.88 21.28 -15.22
CA LEU A 159 -21.93 20.58 -14.48
C LEU A 159 -21.84 20.93 -12.99
N LYS A 160 -22.98 21.28 -12.39
CA LYS A 160 -23.06 21.43 -10.95
C LYS A 160 -22.94 20.06 -10.30
N VAL A 161 -21.87 19.84 -9.57
CA VAL A 161 -21.65 18.60 -8.81
C VAL A 161 -22.10 18.85 -7.38
N THR A 162 -23.01 18.02 -6.90
CA THR A 162 -23.24 17.93 -5.46
C THR A 162 -22.04 17.19 -4.87
N HIS A 163 -21.24 17.88 -4.06
CA HIS A 163 -20.13 17.26 -3.36
C HIS A 163 -20.71 16.29 -2.32
N THR A 164 -20.67 15.02 -2.63
CA THR A 164 -20.79 13.95 -1.65
C THR A 164 -19.40 13.41 -1.36
N ASN A 165 -18.98 13.43 -0.11
CA ASN A 165 -17.72 12.82 0.28
C ASN A 165 -17.76 11.31 0.01
N ALA A 166 -16.58 10.70 -0.12
CA ALA A 166 -16.47 9.26 -0.30
C ALA A 166 -17.14 8.53 0.87
N THR A 167 -17.86 7.45 0.58
CA THR A 167 -18.38 6.57 1.61
C THR A 167 -17.25 5.85 2.32
N ILE A 168 -17.31 5.84 3.66
CA ILE A 168 -16.34 5.15 4.51
C ILE A 168 -17.05 4.13 5.40
N PRO A 169 -16.35 3.06 5.83
CA PRO A 169 -16.95 2.07 6.71
C PRO A 169 -17.11 2.61 8.13
N PHE A 170 -18.30 2.40 8.70
CA PHE A 170 -18.63 2.66 10.09
C PHE A 170 -18.60 1.39 10.94
N VAL A 171 -19.02 0.24 10.32
CA VAL A 171 -18.94 -1.08 10.93
C VAL A 171 -18.36 -2.06 9.91
N LEU A 172 -17.37 -2.84 10.34
CA LEU A 172 -16.79 -3.98 9.60
C LEU A 172 -16.82 -5.21 10.50
N ASP A 173 -17.42 -6.29 10.01
CA ASP A 173 -17.51 -7.57 10.73
C ASP A 173 -18.03 -7.45 12.17
N GLY A 174 -18.95 -6.51 12.44
CA GLY A 174 -19.49 -6.22 13.76
C GLY A 174 -18.58 -5.35 14.63
N GLN A 175 -17.43 -4.92 14.13
CA GLN A 175 -16.54 -3.99 14.83
C GLN A 175 -16.88 -2.55 14.44
N VAL A 176 -17.18 -1.72 15.42
CA VAL A 176 -17.49 -0.31 15.22
C VAL A 176 -16.20 0.49 15.06
N LEU A 177 -16.12 1.29 14.01
CA LEU A 177 -15.01 2.19 13.72
C LEU A 177 -15.37 3.60 14.20
N GLU A 178 -15.14 3.85 15.50
CA GLU A 178 -15.53 5.10 16.18
C GLU A 178 -14.92 6.36 15.54
N ASP A 179 -13.69 6.26 15.04
CA ASP A 179 -13.00 7.39 14.38
C ASP A 179 -13.71 7.77 13.07
N ASN A 180 -14.18 6.78 12.31
CA ASN A 180 -14.89 7.02 11.07
C ASN A 180 -16.28 7.63 11.29
N LEU A 181 -16.98 7.20 12.35
CA LEU A 181 -18.26 7.82 12.75
C LEU A 181 -18.03 9.29 13.07
N ARG A 182 -17.07 9.60 13.93
CA ARG A 182 -16.73 10.98 14.30
C ARG A 182 -16.33 11.84 13.10
N TRP A 183 -15.60 11.26 12.17
CA TRP A 183 -15.15 11.97 10.96
C TRP A 183 -16.33 12.40 10.08
N CYS A 184 -17.41 11.61 10.04
CA CYS A 184 -18.65 11.95 9.33
C CYS A 184 -19.66 12.70 10.20
N GLY A 185 -19.28 13.19 11.38
CA GLY A 185 -20.17 13.91 12.28
C GLY A 185 -21.27 13.03 12.90
N LYS A 186 -21.06 11.71 12.90
CA LYS A 186 -22.00 10.73 13.47
C LYS A 186 -21.45 10.21 14.79
N ASP A 187 -22.36 9.80 15.67
CA ASP A 187 -22.03 9.26 16.99
C ASP A 187 -22.54 7.82 17.15
N ARG A 188 -22.21 7.22 18.26
CA ARG A 188 -22.66 5.87 18.59
C ARG A 188 -24.19 5.78 18.71
N ALA A 189 -24.84 6.85 19.17
CA ALA A 189 -26.30 6.90 19.25
C ALA A 189 -26.96 6.89 17.87
N TRP A 190 -26.33 7.53 16.88
CA TRP A 190 -26.77 7.42 15.47
C TRP A 190 -26.62 5.98 14.95
N LEU A 191 -25.51 5.32 15.24
CA LEU A 191 -25.27 3.93 14.84
C LEU A 191 -26.32 2.98 15.46
N GLU A 192 -26.57 3.11 16.76
CA GLU A 192 -27.55 2.29 17.47
C GLU A 192 -28.96 2.48 16.92
N ARG A 193 -29.38 3.72 16.65
CA ARG A 193 -30.65 4.02 16.00
C ARG A 193 -30.73 3.40 14.61
N THR A 194 -29.66 3.48 13.83
CA THR A 194 -29.60 2.92 12.47
C THR A 194 -29.67 1.39 12.50
N ALA A 195 -28.95 0.75 13.43
CA ALA A 195 -29.02 -0.69 13.63
C ALA A 195 -30.43 -1.14 14.07
N GLN A 196 -31.03 -0.46 15.04
CA GLN A 196 -32.40 -0.74 15.53
C GLN A 196 -33.44 -0.56 14.43
N ALA A 197 -33.35 0.48 13.62
CA ALA A 197 -34.23 0.71 12.48
C ALA A 197 -34.24 -0.45 11.46
N ASN A 198 -33.10 -1.18 11.40
CA ASN A 198 -32.94 -2.38 10.57
C ASN A 198 -33.13 -3.69 11.37
N THR A 199 -33.60 -3.62 12.62
CA THR A 199 -33.86 -4.77 13.50
C THR A 199 -32.58 -5.59 13.76
N LEU A 200 -31.45 -4.92 13.92
CA LEU A 200 -30.13 -5.50 14.12
C LEU A 200 -29.43 -4.89 15.35
N LEU A 201 -28.48 -5.66 15.90
CA LEU A 201 -27.45 -5.14 16.80
C LEU A 201 -26.19 -4.78 15.98
N PRO A 202 -25.36 -3.84 16.43
CA PRO A 202 -24.12 -3.49 15.73
C PRO A 202 -23.19 -4.69 15.45
N GLU A 203 -23.15 -5.69 16.34
CA GLU A 203 -22.36 -6.92 16.19
C GLU A 203 -22.88 -7.85 15.07
N GLU A 204 -24.16 -7.72 14.70
CA GLU A 204 -24.79 -8.48 13.61
C GLU A 204 -24.58 -7.85 12.24
N ILE A 205 -24.02 -6.64 12.18
CA ILE A 205 -23.74 -5.93 10.94
C ILE A 205 -22.42 -6.45 10.37
N LEU A 206 -22.44 -6.98 9.14
CA LEU A 206 -21.24 -7.34 8.39
C LEU A 206 -20.54 -6.08 7.87
N LEU A 207 -21.31 -5.18 7.27
CA LEU A 207 -20.82 -3.96 6.67
C LEU A 207 -21.84 -2.84 6.85
N LEU A 208 -21.39 -1.70 7.35
CA LEU A 208 -22.12 -0.44 7.29
C LEU A 208 -21.19 0.62 6.75
N ILE A 209 -21.53 1.18 5.60
CA ILE A 209 -20.78 2.27 4.97
C ILE A 209 -21.69 3.46 4.73
N GLY A 210 -21.14 4.64 4.75
CA GLY A 210 -21.85 5.89 4.49
C GLY A 210 -20.90 7.08 4.49
N ASN A 211 -21.47 8.27 4.47
CA ASN A 211 -20.74 9.54 4.53
C ASN A 211 -21.42 10.48 5.55
N GLU A 212 -21.18 11.79 5.46
CA GLU A 212 -21.82 12.78 6.33
C GLU A 212 -23.32 12.92 6.10
N THR A 213 -23.87 12.45 4.97
CA THR A 213 -25.32 12.46 4.69
C THR A 213 -26.02 11.35 5.46
N GLU A 214 -27.35 11.31 5.38
CA GLU A 214 -28.16 10.21 5.94
C GLU A 214 -28.20 8.98 5.03
N ASP A 215 -27.51 9.02 3.87
CA ASP A 215 -27.43 7.88 2.96
C ASP A 215 -26.36 6.88 3.45
N TYR A 216 -26.78 5.63 3.58
CA TYR A 216 -25.91 4.54 4.03
C TYR A 216 -26.28 3.22 3.35
N PHE A 217 -25.30 2.34 3.23
CA PHE A 217 -25.49 0.94 2.84
C PHE A 217 -25.18 0.03 4.02
N LEU A 218 -26.11 -0.87 4.33
CA LEU A 218 -26.00 -1.81 5.44
C LEU A 218 -26.18 -3.24 4.95
N LEU A 219 -25.26 -4.10 5.36
CA LEU A 219 -25.31 -5.53 5.10
C LEU A 219 -25.24 -6.30 6.41
N LYS A 220 -26.21 -7.22 6.63
CA LYS A 220 -26.25 -8.09 7.79
C LYS A 220 -25.31 -9.27 7.63
N LYS A 221 -24.74 -9.76 8.75
CA LYS A 221 -24.01 -11.04 8.79
C LYS A 221 -24.97 -12.20 8.47
N GLU A 222 -24.51 -13.12 7.63
CA GLU A 222 -25.20 -14.39 7.46
C GLU A 222 -25.08 -15.22 8.75
N ASN A 223 -26.22 -15.67 9.27
CA ASN A 223 -26.20 -16.63 10.38
C ASN A 223 -25.58 -17.93 9.87
N ARG A 224 -24.37 -18.28 10.32
CA ARG A 224 -23.77 -19.61 10.16
C ARG A 224 -24.58 -20.67 10.94
N ARG A 225 -25.88 -20.81 10.67
CA ARG A 225 -26.69 -21.94 11.11
C ARG A 225 -27.46 -22.46 9.91
N ALA A 226 -26.97 -23.53 9.35
CA ALA A 226 -27.55 -24.59 8.57
C ALA A 226 -26.69 -24.96 7.35
N GLY A 227 -25.63 -25.65 7.59
CA GLY A 227 -24.81 -26.35 6.61
C GLY A 227 -24.35 -27.68 7.18
N GLY A 228 -25.28 -28.39 7.81
CA GLY A 228 -25.12 -29.79 8.16
C GLY A 228 -26.11 -30.59 7.34
N SER A 229 -25.60 -31.51 6.54
CA SER A 229 -26.27 -32.51 5.72
C SER A 229 -26.50 -32.12 4.24
N HIS A 230 -25.51 -32.42 3.40
CA HIS A 230 -25.71 -33.34 2.27
C HIS A 230 -24.37 -33.94 1.90
#